data_94eba7aae7e155f12eec6e71c6b0a7f1
#
_entry.id   94eba7aae7e155f12eec6e71c6b0a7f1
#
_cell.length_a   1.000
_cell.length_b   1.000
_cell.length_c   1.000
_cell.angle_alpha   90.00
_cell.angle_beta   90.00
_cell.angle_gamma   90.00
#
_symmetry.space_group_name_H-M   'P 1'
#
loop_
_entity.id
_entity.type
_entity.pdbx_description
1 polymer ?
#
loop_
_entity_poly.entity_id
_entity_poly.type
_entity_poly.pdbx_seq_one_letter_code
_entity_poly.pdbx_strand_id
1 'polypeptide(L)' 'MTMTRKDYVETAKILHKFVNRIDAHDFDDLVFEFSEFFSANSSRFDEQRFYVACVDSEEFLATLK' A
#
# COMPACT_ATOMS: atom_id res chain seq x y z
N MET A 1 0.91 -2.32 19.13
CA MET A 1 -0.37 -2.47 18.44
C MET A 1 -0.14 -3.12 17.08
N THR A 2 -0.89 -4.16 16.77
CA THR A 2 -0.72 -4.89 15.52
C THR A 2 -1.58 -4.31 14.43
N MET A 3 -0.99 -4.04 13.26
CA MET A 3 -1.75 -3.55 12.13
C MET A 3 -2.51 -4.70 11.48
N THR A 4 -3.72 -4.41 11.04
CA THR A 4 -4.57 -5.40 10.38
C THR A 4 -4.57 -5.18 8.87
N ARG A 5 -5.15 -6.14 8.14
CA ARG A 5 -5.30 -5.99 6.69
C ARG A 5 -6.05 -4.70 6.35
N LYS A 6 -7.03 -4.35 7.16
CA LYS A 6 -7.80 -3.13 6.95
C LYS A 6 -6.91 -1.91 6.99
N ASP A 7 -5.94 -1.88 7.90
CA ASP A 7 -5.03 -0.74 8.01
C ASP A 7 -4.19 -0.59 6.75
N TYR A 8 -3.71 -1.71 6.21
CA TYR A 8 -2.93 -1.67 4.97
C TYR A 8 -3.77 -1.20 3.80
N VAL A 9 -5.00 -1.70 3.70
CA VAL A 9 -5.91 -1.31 2.62
C VAL A 9 -6.23 0.19 2.70
N GLU A 10 -6.52 0.68 3.89
CA GLU A 10 -6.83 2.09 4.07
C GLU A 10 -5.63 2.98 3.72
N THR A 11 -4.44 2.57 4.14
CA THR A 11 -3.22 3.30 3.79
C THR A 11 -3.02 3.33 2.28
N ALA A 12 -3.22 2.19 1.62
CA ALA A 12 -3.08 2.11 0.17
C ALA A 12 -4.08 3.02 -0.55
N LYS A 13 -5.30 3.08 -0.05
CA LYS A 13 -6.32 3.98 -0.62
C LYS A 13 -5.89 5.43 -0.51
N ILE A 14 -5.34 5.81 0.63
CA ILE A 14 -4.86 7.18 0.82
C ILE A 14 -3.74 7.49 -0.15
N LEU A 15 -2.77 6.59 -0.26
CA LEU A 15 -1.65 6.78 -1.16
C LEU A 15 -2.11 6.82 -2.62
N HIS A 16 -3.10 6.01 -2.96
CA HIS A 16 -3.61 5.98 -4.32
C HIS A 16 -4.16 7.34 -4.77
N LYS A 17 -4.66 8.14 -3.86
CA LYS A 17 -5.16 9.48 -4.19
C LYS A 17 -4.06 10.38 -4.73
N PHE A 18 -2.81 10.06 -4.45
CA PHE A 18 -1.67 10.89 -4.83
C PHE A 18 -0.84 10.28 -5.95
N VAL A 19 -1.27 9.13 -6.49
CA VAL A 19 -0.49 8.42 -7.50
C VAL A 19 -0.18 9.27 -8.73
N ASN A 20 -1.08 10.17 -9.09
CA ASN A 20 -0.90 11.07 -10.23
C ASN A 20 -0.49 12.49 -9.82
N ARG A 21 -0.30 12.73 -8.53
CA ARG A 21 0.05 14.06 -8.01
C ARG A 21 1.52 14.16 -7.64
N ILE A 22 2.17 13.03 -7.49
CA ILE A 22 3.57 12.96 -7.10
C ILE A 22 4.34 12.30 -8.22
N ASP A 23 5.60 12.72 -8.41
CA ASP A 23 6.47 12.08 -9.39
C ASP A 23 6.50 10.56 -9.14
N ALA A 24 6.54 9.78 -10.24
CA ALA A 24 6.48 8.32 -10.14
C ALA A 24 7.61 7.75 -9.28
N HIS A 25 8.81 8.30 -9.38
CA HIS A 25 9.94 7.86 -8.56
C HIS A 25 9.69 8.14 -7.08
N ASP A 26 9.21 9.34 -6.78
CA ASP A 26 8.93 9.72 -5.41
C ASP A 26 7.79 8.90 -4.84
N PHE A 27 6.79 8.60 -5.66
CA PHE A 27 5.68 7.78 -5.21
C PHE A 27 6.13 6.36 -4.89
N ASP A 28 6.99 5.78 -5.76
CA ASP A 28 7.52 4.45 -5.53
C ASP A 28 8.35 4.40 -4.24
N ASP A 29 9.16 5.41 -4.01
CA ASP A 29 9.96 5.50 -2.80
C ASP A 29 9.07 5.59 -1.56
N LEU A 30 7.99 6.37 -1.65
CA LEU A 30 7.06 6.52 -0.54
C LEU A 30 6.38 5.20 -0.21
N VAL A 31 5.92 4.49 -1.24
CA VAL A 31 5.29 3.19 -1.05
C VAL A 31 6.28 2.19 -0.45
N PHE A 32 7.52 2.23 -0.90
CA PHE A 32 8.55 1.35 -0.39
C PHE A 32 8.82 1.60 1.10
N GLU A 33 8.88 2.86 1.49
CA GLU A 33 9.09 3.22 2.90
C GLU A 33 7.96 2.70 3.78
N PHE A 34 6.71 2.84 3.33
CA PHE A 34 5.57 2.28 4.06
C PHE A 34 5.65 0.76 4.10
N SER A 35 6.06 0.14 3.00
CA SER A 35 6.19 -1.32 2.94
C SER A 35 7.20 -1.84 3.95
N GLU A 36 8.33 -1.16 4.08
CA GLU A 36 9.34 -1.52 5.07
C GLU A 36 8.81 -1.40 6.49
N PHE A 37 8.08 -0.31 6.75
CA PHE A 37 7.49 -0.09 8.06
C PHE A 37 6.51 -1.20 8.41
N PHE A 38 5.62 -1.54 7.48
CA PHE A 38 4.64 -2.58 7.72
C PHE A 38 5.27 -3.95 7.87
N SER A 39 6.28 -4.25 7.05
CA SER A 39 7.00 -5.52 7.13
C SER A 39 7.69 -5.69 8.48
N ALA A 40 8.22 -4.61 9.02
CA ALA A 40 8.86 -4.64 10.33
C ALA A 40 7.85 -4.92 11.45
N ASN A 41 6.59 -4.55 11.25
CA ASN A 41 5.55 -4.72 12.25
C ASN A 41 4.72 -5.98 12.05
N SER A 42 4.77 -6.60 10.88
CA SER A 42 3.99 -7.79 10.58
C SER A 42 4.72 -8.67 9.59
N SER A 43 5.02 -9.90 10.01
CA SER A 43 5.69 -10.87 9.14
C SER A 43 4.77 -11.38 8.03
N ARG A 44 3.48 -11.12 8.13
CA ARG A 44 2.50 -11.56 7.12
C ARG A 44 2.17 -10.48 6.11
N PHE A 45 2.79 -9.33 6.23
CA PHE A 45 2.54 -8.23 5.31
C PHE A 45 3.02 -8.60 3.91
N ASP A 46 2.17 -8.37 2.91
CA ASP A 46 2.47 -8.66 1.50
C ASP A 46 2.79 -7.35 0.78
N GLU A 47 4.08 -7.08 0.58
CA GLU A 47 4.55 -5.87 -0.06
C GLU A 47 4.02 -5.71 -1.48
N GLN A 48 3.96 -6.80 -2.22
CA GLN A 48 3.53 -6.75 -3.61
C GLN A 48 2.06 -6.35 -3.71
N ARG A 49 1.23 -6.93 -2.87
CA ARG A 49 -0.19 -6.58 -2.84
C ARG A 49 -0.40 -5.13 -2.43
N PHE A 50 0.39 -4.68 -1.47
CA PHE A 50 0.28 -3.30 -1.02
C PHE A 50 0.66 -2.34 -2.15
N TYR A 51 1.74 -2.64 -2.88
CA TYR A 51 2.16 -1.82 -4.00
C TYR A 51 1.07 -1.74 -5.06
N VAL A 52 0.50 -2.88 -5.44
CA VAL A 52 -0.59 -2.93 -6.42
C VAL A 52 -1.79 -2.11 -5.94
N ALA A 53 -2.11 -2.20 -4.66
CA ALA A 53 -3.23 -1.44 -4.11
C ALA A 53 -2.98 0.07 -4.16
N CYS A 54 -1.74 0.50 -4.00
CA CYS A 54 -1.40 1.91 -4.08
C CYS A 54 -1.49 2.44 -5.51
N VAL A 55 -1.12 1.61 -6.48
CA VAL A 55 -1.11 2.00 -7.88
C VAL A 55 -2.49 1.78 -8.52
N ASP A 56 -3.15 0.69 -8.18
CA ASP A 56 -4.44 0.31 -8.75
C ASP A 56 -5.34 -0.27 -7.66
N SER A 57 -5.92 0.60 -6.85
CA SER A 57 -6.74 0.17 -5.73
C SER A 57 -8.02 -0.55 -6.14
N GLU A 58 -8.56 -0.24 -7.30
CA GLU A 58 -9.79 -0.89 -7.77
C GLU A 58 -9.56 -2.37 -8.03
N GLU A 59 -8.46 -2.70 -8.70
CA GLU A 59 -8.11 -4.08 -8.97
C GLU A 59 -7.85 -4.83 -7.68
N PHE A 60 -7.17 -4.18 -6.74
CA PHE A 60 -6.90 -4.79 -5.44
C PHE A 60 -8.19 -5.10 -4.69
N LEU A 61 -9.12 -4.15 -4.68
CA LEU A 61 -10.40 -4.33 -4.00
C LEU A 61 -11.23 -5.43 -4.66
N ALA A 62 -11.14 -5.57 -5.97
CA ALA A 62 -11.84 -6.62 -6.70
C ALA A 62 -11.34 -8.00 -6.31
N THR A 63 -10.03 -8.14 -6.05
CA THR A 63 -9.47 -9.44 -5.67
C THR A 63 -9.75 -9.82 -4.24
N LEU A 64 -10.18 -8.87 -3.42
CA LEU A 64 -10.50 -9.14 -2.01
C LEU A 64 -11.89 -9.73 -1.80
N LYS A 65 -12.71 -9.75 -2.80
CA LYS A 65 -14.07 -10.28 -2.68
C LYS A 65 -14.08 -11.82 -2.64
#